data_e3d7169ad520b1a3c8c1234b16a84474
#
_entry.id   e3d7169ad520b1a3c8c1234b16a84474
#
_cell.length_a   1.000
_cell.length_b   1.000
_cell.length_c   1.000
_cell.angle_alpha   90.00
_cell.angle_beta   90.00
_cell.angle_gamma   90.00
#
_symmetry.space_group_name_H-M   'P 1'
#
loop_
_entity.id
_entity.type
_entity.pdbx_description
1 polymer ?
#
loop_
_entity_poly.entity_id
_entity_poly.type
_entity_poly.pdbx_seq_one_letter_code
_entity_poly.pdbx_strand_id
1 'polypeptide(L)'
;MWLLYVSCAWVAGVFLGSKIGLPWLALFLGLVPFALVPFRPGSRKTLIVAGLCLLAILGGVIRCPSLFPPADEHSLRFYNDKGMVEIQGMVAEEPDVRDRLCLLTFSASEVTVNGERRRVSGTALIQVPRYPAYHYGDVLNVTGKLETPQPFDNFDYKTYLAHEGIYSVIYYPLAELLDRGQGIPPLQWIYSLRERLSATLARALPEPQGSLAQGILLGLRGNIPDSLNQAFSRTGTAHILAISGLNISIVIAMFLSLGILVFGRQRSTYIWLALVATWLYALLAGMNPPVIRAAIMGSLFLIAVYLGRQGSAIIALAFAAAVMVGIQPQLLWSVSFQLSFLAMAGLVLLYPYFQAWGRSGVAAIFRSREALAATGNVIADGFAATLAAIVAVGPLIAYNFGVVSLVGLPATFFSLPALPAIIVTTALVAFVGLFAPLMAQILGWLAWLFLSYFVFLVQGFDAVPFSSFQVSTVSTWHIWGYYVILAGVIASLNYRTQLADFSSRLTSGIRKVAEGIPKPRLGFPMKWLVLPLLVVAILVWSVALTTPDDKLHVSFLDVGQGDAILIQTPNGQDILIDGGPDPQKINLELSKKLPFWDRTIDLVVCLYSTSSRPCHRPGRGPSEVQSEAGA
;
A
#
# COMPACT_ATOMS: atom_id res chain seq x y z
N MET A 1 18.87 -20.97 -5.61
CA MET A 1 17.86 -21.58 -4.72
C MET A 1 18.16 -21.40 -3.23
N TRP A 2 19.39 -21.65 -2.75
CA TRP A 2 19.72 -21.47 -1.31
C TRP A 2 19.43 -20.08 -0.77
N LEU A 3 19.66 -19.00 -1.56
CA LEU A 3 19.36 -17.63 -1.16
C LEU A 3 17.86 -17.42 -0.89
N LEU A 4 16.99 -18.04 -1.70
CA LEU A 4 15.54 -18.01 -1.48
C LEU A 4 15.17 -18.60 -0.11
N TYR A 5 15.70 -19.79 0.21
CA TYR A 5 15.39 -20.47 1.48
C TYR A 5 15.88 -19.66 2.68
N VAL A 6 17.10 -19.11 2.62
CA VAL A 6 17.67 -18.30 3.70
C VAL A 6 16.90 -16.99 3.87
N SER A 7 16.51 -16.32 2.77
CA SER A 7 15.70 -15.09 2.83
C SER A 7 14.32 -15.34 3.43
N CYS A 8 13.62 -16.39 2.99
CA CYS A 8 12.32 -16.77 3.57
C CYS A 8 12.46 -17.16 5.05
N ALA A 9 13.51 -17.88 5.41
CA ALA A 9 13.81 -18.28 6.78
C ALA A 9 14.03 -17.06 7.69
N TRP A 10 14.76 -16.04 7.21
CA TRP A 10 14.97 -14.79 7.92
C TRP A 10 13.67 -14.05 8.21
N VAL A 11 12.83 -13.85 7.18
CA VAL A 11 11.53 -13.17 7.33
C VAL A 11 10.61 -13.95 8.27
N ALA A 12 10.57 -15.29 8.15
CA ALA A 12 9.82 -16.14 9.06
C ALA A 12 10.35 -16.02 10.51
N GLY A 13 11.66 -15.92 10.69
CA GLY A 13 12.29 -15.70 11.99
C GLY A 13 11.84 -14.38 12.63
N VAL A 14 11.83 -13.28 11.88
CA VAL A 14 11.35 -11.98 12.38
C VAL A 14 9.85 -12.04 12.75
N PHE A 15 9.03 -12.72 11.94
CA PHE A 15 7.62 -12.95 12.26
C PHE A 15 7.45 -13.74 13.57
N LEU A 16 8.21 -14.82 13.75
CA LEU A 16 8.18 -15.60 14.98
C LEU A 16 8.69 -14.80 16.19
N GLY A 17 9.71 -13.96 15.98
CA GLY A 17 10.28 -13.10 17.03
C GLY A 17 9.28 -12.10 17.60
N SER A 18 8.26 -11.69 16.83
CA SER A 18 7.18 -10.85 17.35
C SER A 18 6.27 -11.56 18.37
N LYS A 19 6.32 -12.90 18.41
CA LYS A 19 5.51 -13.75 19.30
C LYS A 19 6.32 -14.42 20.40
N ILE A 20 7.62 -14.68 20.13
CA ILE A 20 8.47 -15.49 21.00
C ILE A 20 9.78 -14.73 21.20
N GLY A 21 10.06 -14.30 22.42
CA GLY A 21 11.37 -13.78 22.79
C GLY A 21 12.34 -14.92 23.04
N LEU A 22 13.45 -14.98 22.29
CA LEU A 22 14.52 -15.95 22.52
C LEU A 22 15.79 -15.24 22.99
N PRO A 23 16.51 -15.84 23.95
CA PRO A 23 17.81 -15.30 24.35
C PRO A 23 18.83 -15.48 23.20
N TRP A 24 19.81 -14.58 23.12
CA TRP A 24 20.85 -14.63 22.10
C TRP A 24 21.63 -15.95 22.05
N LEU A 25 21.71 -16.69 23.15
CA LEU A 25 22.31 -18.02 23.25
C LEU A 25 21.65 -19.05 22.33
N ALA A 26 20.39 -18.84 21.95
CA ALA A 26 19.70 -19.73 21.02
C ALA A 26 20.38 -19.80 19.64
N LEU A 27 21.19 -18.79 19.26
CA LEU A 27 21.97 -18.83 18.01
C LEU A 27 22.89 -20.05 17.90
N PHE A 28 23.40 -20.55 19.04
CA PHE A 28 24.25 -21.74 19.03
C PHE A 28 23.52 -23.00 18.53
N LEU A 29 22.20 -23.07 18.68
CA LEU A 29 21.40 -24.16 18.08
C LEU A 29 21.49 -24.17 16.55
N GLY A 30 21.67 -23.00 15.94
CA GLY A 30 21.86 -22.84 14.51
C GLY A 30 23.17 -23.46 13.99
N LEU A 31 24.14 -23.71 14.86
CA LEU A 31 25.41 -24.34 14.51
C LEU A 31 25.34 -25.88 14.47
N VAL A 32 24.30 -26.47 15.06
CA VAL A 32 24.13 -27.94 15.14
C VAL A 32 24.16 -28.62 13.75
N PRO A 33 23.47 -28.13 12.69
CA PRO A 33 23.56 -28.75 11.38
C PRO A 33 24.98 -28.73 10.80
N PHE A 34 25.77 -27.67 11.08
CA PHE A 34 27.16 -27.58 10.62
C PHE A 34 28.08 -28.58 11.35
N ALA A 35 27.85 -28.83 12.63
CA ALA A 35 28.57 -29.85 13.39
C ALA A 35 28.30 -31.27 12.87
N LEU A 36 27.16 -31.51 12.20
CA LEU A 36 26.82 -32.80 11.61
C LEU A 36 27.40 -33.01 10.20
N VAL A 37 27.95 -31.94 9.57
CA VAL A 37 28.52 -32.02 8.20
C VAL A 37 29.64 -33.08 8.08
N PRO A 38 30.62 -33.17 8.99
CA PRO A 38 31.68 -34.19 8.89
C PRO A 38 31.18 -35.64 9.01
N PHE A 39 30.08 -35.86 9.74
CA PHE A 39 29.53 -37.20 9.99
C PHE A 39 28.61 -37.68 8.85
N ARG A 40 28.14 -36.81 7.94
CA ARG A 40 27.25 -37.16 6.83
C ARG A 40 27.70 -36.49 5.51
N PRO A 41 28.80 -36.95 4.88
CA PRO A 41 29.35 -36.35 3.67
C PRO A 41 28.38 -36.34 2.48
N GLY A 42 27.52 -37.34 2.35
CA GLY A 42 26.49 -37.42 1.28
C GLY A 42 25.40 -36.34 1.36
N SER A 43 25.17 -35.75 2.52
CA SER A 43 24.16 -34.69 2.75
C SER A 43 24.77 -33.31 3.03
N ARG A 44 26.05 -33.10 2.73
CA ARG A 44 26.80 -31.88 3.09
C ARG A 44 26.09 -30.60 2.64
N LYS A 45 25.66 -30.53 1.38
CA LYS A 45 24.97 -29.33 0.84
C LYS A 45 23.65 -29.04 1.57
N THR A 46 22.87 -30.08 1.84
CA THR A 46 21.57 -29.96 2.54
C THR A 46 21.77 -29.50 3.99
N LEU A 47 22.77 -30.05 4.70
CA LEU A 47 23.08 -29.68 6.09
C LEU A 47 23.58 -28.22 6.19
N ILE A 48 24.41 -27.77 5.24
CA ILE A 48 24.85 -26.37 5.18
C ILE A 48 23.67 -25.44 4.97
N VAL A 49 22.78 -25.71 3.99
CA VAL A 49 21.59 -24.88 3.74
C VAL A 49 20.64 -24.90 4.95
N ALA A 50 20.42 -26.06 5.57
CA ALA A 50 19.60 -26.17 6.78
C ALA A 50 20.18 -25.36 7.94
N GLY A 51 21.51 -25.39 8.15
CA GLY A 51 22.19 -24.60 9.15
C GLY A 51 22.06 -23.09 8.90
N LEU A 52 22.24 -22.65 7.65
CA LEU A 52 22.03 -21.26 7.26
C LEU A 52 20.58 -20.81 7.46
N CYS A 53 19.61 -21.64 7.12
CA CYS A 53 18.20 -21.34 7.34
C CYS A 53 17.87 -21.25 8.84
N LEU A 54 18.38 -22.18 9.64
CA LEU A 54 18.16 -22.16 11.09
C LEU A 54 18.80 -20.95 11.75
N LEU A 55 20.03 -20.58 11.37
CA LEU A 55 20.68 -19.35 11.81
C LEU A 55 19.90 -18.11 11.38
N ALA A 56 19.36 -18.10 10.15
CA ALA A 56 18.53 -17.00 9.68
C ALA A 56 17.22 -16.87 10.47
N ILE A 57 16.54 -17.99 10.78
CA ILE A 57 15.35 -17.96 11.65
C ILE A 57 15.69 -17.42 13.04
N LEU A 58 16.69 -17.99 13.70
CA LEU A 58 17.07 -17.59 15.06
C LEU A 58 17.57 -16.13 15.11
N GLY A 59 18.37 -15.73 14.14
CA GLY A 59 18.81 -14.34 13.99
C GLY A 59 17.65 -13.38 13.77
N GLY A 60 16.67 -13.78 12.96
CA GLY A 60 15.43 -13.01 12.74
C GLY A 60 14.60 -12.86 14.01
N VAL A 61 14.46 -13.93 14.81
CA VAL A 61 13.74 -13.89 16.10
C VAL A 61 14.40 -12.91 17.06
N ILE A 62 15.71 -12.96 17.17
CA ILE A 62 16.48 -12.08 18.10
C ILE A 62 16.48 -10.63 17.60
N ARG A 63 16.47 -10.41 16.27
CA ARG A 63 16.48 -9.07 15.67
C ARG A 63 15.18 -8.32 15.87
N CYS A 64 14.05 -9.03 16.10
CA CYS A 64 12.75 -8.39 16.27
C CYS A 64 12.66 -7.69 17.64
N PRO A 65 12.69 -6.35 17.70
CA PRO A 65 12.51 -5.65 18.95
C PRO A 65 11.06 -5.75 19.43
N SER A 66 10.85 -5.58 20.72
CA SER A 66 9.51 -5.36 21.26
C SER A 66 8.83 -4.18 20.56
N LEU A 67 7.58 -4.34 20.12
CA LEU A 67 6.82 -3.24 19.50
C LEU A 67 6.64 -2.07 20.47
N PHE A 68 6.50 -2.39 21.75
CA PHE A 68 6.41 -1.40 22.83
C PHE A 68 7.55 -1.63 23.83
N PRO A 69 8.75 -1.03 23.58
CA PRO A 69 9.85 -1.14 24.51
C PRO A 69 9.45 -0.54 25.88
N PRO A 70 10.06 -0.98 26.99
CA PRO A 70 9.76 -0.39 28.30
C PRO A 70 10.02 1.11 28.27
N ALA A 71 9.12 1.90 28.87
CA ALA A 71 9.28 3.34 29.00
C ALA A 71 10.10 3.62 30.26
N ASP A 72 11.30 4.12 30.10
CA ASP A 72 12.17 4.63 31.15
C ASP A 72 12.22 6.17 31.12
N GLU A 73 12.84 6.81 32.12
CA GLU A 73 12.95 8.26 32.20
C GLU A 73 13.74 8.90 31.05
N HIS A 74 14.54 8.12 30.31
CA HIS A 74 15.28 8.56 29.13
C HIS A 74 14.47 8.43 27.84
N SER A 75 13.31 7.79 27.89
CA SER A 75 12.39 7.66 26.76
C SER A 75 11.36 8.78 26.75
N LEU A 76 11.17 9.45 25.61
CA LEU A 76 10.14 10.49 25.46
C LEU A 76 8.75 9.96 25.84
N ARG A 77 8.45 8.71 25.51
CA ARG A 77 7.19 8.04 25.81
C ARG A 77 6.85 7.98 27.31
N PHE A 78 7.84 8.02 28.19
CA PHE A 78 7.61 8.04 29.64
C PHE A 78 6.82 9.27 30.09
N TYR A 79 6.90 10.35 29.34
CA TYR A 79 6.26 11.63 29.65
C TYR A 79 4.88 11.80 29.03
N ASN A 80 4.39 10.81 28.26
CA ASN A 80 3.04 10.82 27.71
C ASN A 80 1.99 10.94 28.81
N ASP A 81 0.97 11.75 28.54
CA ASP A 81 -0.23 11.93 29.37
C ASP A 81 0.07 12.51 30.78
N LYS A 82 1.26 13.08 31.00
CA LYS A 82 1.69 13.67 32.27
C LYS A 82 1.50 15.21 32.35
N GLY A 83 0.87 15.80 31.36
CA GLY A 83 0.58 17.23 31.31
C GLY A 83 1.38 17.99 30.26
N MET A 84 1.53 19.31 30.50
CA MET A 84 2.30 20.17 29.60
C MET A 84 3.79 19.91 29.76
N VAL A 85 4.46 19.75 28.64
CA VAL A 85 5.90 19.55 28.56
C VAL A 85 6.51 20.51 27.53
N GLU A 86 7.74 20.90 27.75
CA GLU A 86 8.55 21.61 26.78
C GLU A 86 9.63 20.67 26.26
N ILE A 87 9.69 20.49 24.93
CA ILE A 87 10.55 19.50 24.29
C ILE A 87 11.44 20.21 23.27
N GLN A 88 12.73 20.03 23.41
CA GLN A 88 13.69 20.48 22.41
C GLN A 88 14.14 19.28 21.56
N GLY A 89 14.20 19.48 20.25
CA GLY A 89 14.60 18.43 19.31
C GLY A 89 14.67 18.96 17.88
N MET A 90 14.78 18.03 16.94
CA MET A 90 14.99 18.32 15.53
C MET A 90 13.92 17.64 14.66
N VAL A 91 13.51 18.32 13.59
CA VAL A 91 12.68 17.72 12.53
C VAL A 91 13.47 16.66 11.80
N ALA A 92 13.13 15.39 12.04
CA ALA A 92 13.91 14.21 11.63
C ALA A 92 13.65 13.77 10.19
N GLU A 93 12.50 14.15 9.63
CA GLU A 93 12.08 13.80 8.26
C GLU A 93 11.52 15.03 7.55
N GLU A 94 11.29 14.91 6.24
CA GLU A 94 10.62 15.98 5.49
C GLU A 94 9.19 16.15 6.01
N PRO A 95 8.75 17.40 6.31
CA PRO A 95 7.41 17.67 6.78
C PRO A 95 6.32 17.21 5.79
N ASP A 96 5.27 16.52 6.28
CA ASP A 96 4.08 16.19 5.47
C ASP A 96 3.10 17.36 5.50
N VAL A 97 3.21 18.21 4.48
CA VAL A 97 2.40 19.42 4.33
C VAL A 97 1.06 19.06 3.71
N ARG A 98 -0.03 19.36 4.42
CA ARG A 98 -1.42 19.20 3.98
C ARG A 98 -2.12 20.55 3.88
N ASP A 99 -3.37 20.55 3.40
CA ASP A 99 -4.11 21.80 3.14
C ASP A 99 -4.14 22.76 4.33
N ARG A 100 -4.40 22.29 5.53
CA ARG A 100 -4.57 23.11 6.74
C ARG A 100 -3.51 22.90 7.81
N LEU A 101 -2.78 21.81 7.76
CA LEU A 101 -1.84 21.40 8.80
C LEU A 101 -0.57 20.80 8.20
N CYS A 102 0.46 20.74 9.02
CA CYS A 102 1.72 20.10 8.70
C CYS A 102 2.03 19.07 9.80
N LEU A 103 2.40 17.85 9.39
CA LEU A 103 2.84 16.79 10.28
C LEU A 103 4.36 16.76 10.29
N LEU A 104 4.95 16.91 11.46
CA LEU A 104 6.39 16.88 11.67
C LEU A 104 6.78 15.58 12.40
N THR A 105 7.64 14.77 11.81
CA THR A 105 8.35 13.70 12.53
C THR A 105 9.49 14.33 13.31
N PHE A 106 9.35 14.40 14.63
CA PHE A 106 10.24 15.15 15.52
C PHE A 106 11.05 14.22 16.42
N SER A 107 12.36 14.31 16.33
CA SER A 107 13.28 13.58 17.20
C SER A 107 13.65 14.42 18.41
N ALA A 108 13.15 14.03 19.58
CA ALA A 108 13.41 14.72 20.83
C ALA A 108 14.83 14.46 21.35
N SER A 109 15.49 15.48 21.84
CA SER A 109 16.79 15.41 22.51
C SER A 109 16.69 15.75 24.00
N GLU A 110 15.84 16.68 24.38
CA GLU A 110 15.64 17.11 25.75
C GLU A 110 14.17 17.35 26.04
N VAL A 111 13.75 17.11 27.27
CA VAL A 111 12.42 17.42 27.81
C VAL A 111 12.56 18.21 29.09
N THR A 112 11.76 19.27 29.23
CA THR A 112 11.65 20.06 30.46
C THR A 112 10.27 19.80 31.07
N VAL A 113 10.26 19.27 32.27
CA VAL A 113 9.04 19.00 33.06
C VAL A 113 9.20 19.64 34.43
N ASN A 114 8.26 20.49 34.81
CA ASN A 114 8.29 21.22 36.09
C ASN A 114 9.60 22.01 36.33
N GLY A 115 10.23 22.52 35.24
CA GLY A 115 11.48 23.27 35.31
C GLY A 115 12.76 22.41 35.34
N GLU A 116 12.66 21.09 35.42
CA GLU A 116 13.81 20.19 35.32
C GLU A 116 14.02 19.77 33.85
N ARG A 117 15.23 20.02 33.34
CA ARG A 117 15.66 19.60 32.00
C ARG A 117 16.31 18.22 32.07
N ARG A 118 15.83 17.31 31.26
CA ARG A 118 16.31 15.92 31.16
C ARG A 118 16.59 15.56 29.72
N ARG A 119 17.68 14.81 29.48
CA ARG A 119 17.96 14.26 28.15
C ARG A 119 17.05 13.07 27.89
N VAL A 120 16.41 13.08 26.74
CA VAL A 120 15.51 12.02 26.30
C VAL A 120 15.81 11.61 24.87
N SER A 121 15.39 10.40 24.52
CA SER A 121 15.41 9.89 23.16
C SER A 121 14.02 9.39 22.77
N GLY A 122 13.61 9.63 21.53
CA GLY A 122 12.34 9.18 21.00
C GLY A 122 11.81 10.09 19.93
N THR A 123 10.87 9.56 19.15
CA THR A 123 10.23 10.28 18.06
C THR A 123 8.79 10.60 18.43
N ALA A 124 8.38 11.85 18.22
CA ALA A 124 7.00 12.30 18.33
C ALA A 124 6.47 12.78 16.98
N LEU A 125 5.19 12.59 16.74
CA LEU A 125 4.47 13.21 15.63
C LEU A 125 3.86 14.52 16.13
N ILE A 126 4.26 15.64 15.53
CA ILE A 126 3.78 16.96 15.90
C ILE A 126 2.87 17.49 14.81
N GLN A 127 1.66 17.87 15.18
CA GLN A 127 0.71 18.49 14.29
C GLN A 127 0.73 20.00 14.50
N VAL A 128 1.25 20.75 13.52
CA VAL A 128 1.34 22.21 13.55
C VAL A 128 0.48 22.82 12.42
N PRO A 129 0.13 24.12 12.51
CA PRO A 129 -0.42 24.84 11.38
C PRO A 129 0.53 24.82 10.17
N ARG A 130 -0.01 24.98 8.96
CA ARG A 130 0.78 25.01 7.72
C ARG A 130 1.85 26.10 7.71
N TYR A 131 1.62 27.20 8.41
CA TYR A 131 2.53 28.33 8.55
C TYR A 131 2.79 28.64 10.03
N PRO A 132 4.06 28.95 10.41
CA PRO A 132 5.27 29.05 9.56
C PRO A 132 5.72 27.71 8.98
N ALA A 133 6.44 27.74 7.84
CA ALA A 133 6.97 26.52 7.21
C ALA A 133 8.22 26.04 7.95
N TYR A 134 8.25 24.75 8.26
CA TYR A 134 9.38 24.03 8.85
C TYR A 134 10.03 23.12 7.81
N HIS A 135 11.34 22.86 7.99
CA HIS A 135 12.12 22.02 7.08
C HIS A 135 12.89 20.95 7.85
N TYR A 136 13.33 19.93 7.12
CA TYR A 136 14.20 18.91 7.67
C TYR A 136 15.46 19.53 8.29
N GLY A 137 15.79 19.12 9.52
CA GLY A 137 16.95 19.60 10.25
C GLY A 137 16.72 20.90 11.02
N ASP A 138 15.50 21.46 11.03
CA ASP A 138 15.15 22.57 11.90
C ASP A 138 15.08 22.09 13.35
N VAL A 139 15.73 22.84 14.24
CA VAL A 139 15.69 22.60 15.68
C VAL A 139 14.60 23.46 16.29
N LEU A 140 13.65 22.80 16.94
CA LEU A 140 12.48 23.46 17.51
C LEU A 140 12.43 23.27 19.02
N ASN A 141 11.89 24.27 19.70
CA ASN A 141 11.39 24.18 21.06
C ASN A 141 9.87 24.09 21.01
N VAL A 142 9.31 22.99 21.48
CA VAL A 142 7.91 22.66 21.32
C VAL A 142 7.26 22.54 22.70
N THR A 143 6.30 23.42 22.98
CA THR A 143 5.54 23.40 24.24
C THR A 143 4.12 22.91 23.97
N GLY A 144 3.76 21.79 24.59
CA GLY A 144 2.45 21.20 24.39
C GLY A 144 2.18 20.00 25.30
N LYS A 145 0.99 19.42 25.15
CA LYS A 145 0.63 18.20 25.85
C LYS A 145 1.08 17.00 25.03
N LEU A 146 1.97 16.19 25.61
CA LEU A 146 2.44 14.96 24.99
C LEU A 146 1.40 13.85 25.27
N GLU A 147 0.81 13.30 24.23
CA GLU A 147 -0.26 12.33 24.33
C GLU A 147 0.13 10.97 23.71
N THR A 148 -0.43 9.92 24.29
CA THR A 148 -0.37 8.59 23.65
C THR A 148 -1.34 8.57 22.48
N PRO A 149 -0.91 8.16 21.26
CA PRO A 149 -1.81 8.07 20.11
C PRO A 149 -3.06 7.26 20.44
N GLN A 150 -4.24 7.83 20.15
CA GLN A 150 -5.52 7.17 20.38
C GLN A 150 -5.96 6.43 19.09
N PRO A 151 -6.64 5.30 19.20
CA PRO A 151 -7.27 4.66 18.06
C PRO A 151 -8.39 5.56 17.49
N PHE A 152 -8.53 5.60 16.16
CA PHE A 152 -9.63 6.27 15.48
C PHE A 152 -10.59 5.23 14.94
N ASP A 153 -11.81 5.24 15.36
CA ASP A 153 -12.85 4.29 14.93
C ASP A 153 -12.37 2.83 14.95
N ASN A 154 -12.30 2.19 13.79
CA ASN A 154 -11.82 0.82 13.61
C ASN A 154 -10.32 0.74 13.25
N PHE A 155 -9.59 1.88 13.25
CA PHE A 155 -8.18 1.93 12.90
C PHE A 155 -7.30 2.09 14.15
N ASP A 156 -6.45 1.10 14.42
CA ASP A 156 -5.48 1.14 15.52
C ASP A 156 -4.29 2.04 15.16
N TYR A 157 -4.53 3.37 15.27
CA TYR A 157 -3.54 4.39 14.96
C TYR A 157 -2.31 4.31 15.88
N LYS A 158 -2.50 3.85 17.12
CA LYS A 158 -1.41 3.64 18.08
C LYS A 158 -0.43 2.57 17.58
N THR A 159 -0.95 1.42 17.19
CA THR A 159 -0.12 0.33 16.64
C THR A 159 0.50 0.72 15.30
N TYR A 160 -0.24 1.46 14.46
CA TYR A 160 0.29 1.97 13.19
C TYR A 160 1.51 2.87 13.41
N LEU A 161 1.43 3.88 14.27
CA LEU A 161 2.55 4.79 14.58
C LEU A 161 3.69 4.07 15.32
N ALA A 162 3.37 3.10 16.19
CA ALA A 162 4.39 2.29 16.86
C ALA A 162 5.25 1.49 15.88
N HIS A 163 4.68 1.04 14.75
CA HIS A 163 5.45 0.40 13.67
C HIS A 163 6.39 1.37 12.94
N GLU A 164 6.13 2.67 13.01
CA GLU A 164 7.02 3.73 12.50
C GLU A 164 8.00 4.23 13.59
N GLY A 165 7.93 3.65 14.79
CA GLY A 165 8.76 4.06 15.93
C GLY A 165 8.27 5.33 16.64
N ILE A 166 7.04 5.76 16.36
CA ILE A 166 6.40 6.94 16.93
C ILE A 166 5.44 6.50 18.03
N TYR A 167 5.71 6.92 19.27
CA TYR A 167 4.92 6.53 20.45
C TYR A 167 4.21 7.72 21.11
N SER A 168 4.43 8.92 20.60
CA SER A 168 3.98 10.17 21.21
C SER A 168 3.46 11.11 20.13
N VAL A 169 2.37 11.82 20.42
CA VAL A 169 1.77 12.82 19.53
C VAL A 169 1.55 14.11 20.28
N ILE A 170 1.74 15.25 19.62
CA ILE A 170 1.41 16.58 20.14
C ILE A 170 0.52 17.29 19.11
N TYR A 171 -0.65 17.71 19.57
CA TYR A 171 -1.60 18.43 18.73
C TYR A 171 -1.51 19.92 18.98
N TYR A 172 -1.27 20.70 17.92
CA TYR A 172 -1.23 22.17 17.91
C TYR A 172 -0.42 22.80 19.05
N PRO A 173 0.87 22.39 19.22
CA PRO A 173 1.72 23.01 20.22
C PRO A 173 2.15 24.42 19.83
N LEU A 174 2.70 25.14 20.80
CA LEU A 174 3.55 26.29 20.51
C LEU A 174 4.92 25.78 20.08
N ALA A 175 5.33 26.08 18.86
CA ALA A 175 6.61 25.66 18.31
C ALA A 175 7.45 26.90 17.97
N GLU A 176 8.59 27.03 18.62
CA GLU A 176 9.57 28.09 18.41
C GLU A 176 10.77 27.52 17.67
N LEU A 177 11.19 28.19 16.59
CA LEU A 177 12.37 27.82 15.83
C LEU A 177 13.62 28.33 16.55
N LEU A 178 14.48 27.42 16.98
CA LEU A 178 15.75 27.75 17.64
C LEU A 178 16.90 27.87 16.64
N ASP A 179 17.01 26.91 15.72
CA ASP A 179 18.09 26.87 14.73
C ASP A 179 17.64 26.17 13.46
N ARG A 180 18.36 26.38 12.37
CA ARG A 180 18.06 25.77 11.05
C ARG A 180 19.23 24.94 10.54
N GLY A 181 18.89 23.90 9.77
CA GLY A 181 19.89 23.21 8.97
C GLY A 181 20.86 22.33 9.75
N GLN A 182 20.46 21.81 10.92
CA GLN A 182 21.27 20.89 11.71
C GLN A 182 21.16 19.42 11.27
N GLY A 183 20.43 19.15 10.18
CA GLY A 183 20.31 17.82 9.61
C GLY A 183 21.56 17.38 8.84
N ILE A 184 21.53 16.14 8.30
CA ILE A 184 22.62 15.57 7.50
C ILE A 184 22.73 16.32 6.16
N PRO A 185 23.87 16.99 5.84
CA PRO A 185 23.97 17.88 4.68
C PRO A 185 23.58 17.25 3.33
N PRO A 186 23.98 16.02 2.97
CA PRO A 186 23.51 15.38 1.73
C PRO A 186 21.98 15.22 1.66
N LEU A 187 21.32 14.92 2.78
CA LEU A 187 19.88 14.73 2.84
C LEU A 187 19.13 16.06 2.73
N GLN A 188 19.65 17.11 3.36
CA GLN A 188 19.14 18.48 3.20
C GLN A 188 19.20 18.95 1.74
N TRP A 189 20.31 18.64 1.04
CA TRP A 189 20.44 18.96 -0.38
C TRP A 189 19.39 18.23 -1.22
N ILE A 190 19.14 16.96 -0.93
CA ILE A 190 18.12 16.16 -1.64
C ILE A 190 16.71 16.74 -1.39
N TYR A 191 16.36 17.07 -0.16
CA TYR A 191 15.05 17.66 0.16
C TYR A 191 14.91 19.05 -0.45
N SER A 192 15.95 19.88 -0.43
CA SER A 192 15.91 21.21 -1.09
C SER A 192 15.79 21.07 -2.62
N LEU A 193 16.42 20.08 -3.23
CA LEU A 193 16.25 19.75 -4.65
C LEU A 193 14.81 19.30 -4.93
N ARG A 194 14.26 18.43 -4.11
CA ARG A 194 12.87 17.95 -4.21
C ARG A 194 11.87 19.12 -4.15
N GLU A 195 12.06 20.03 -3.22
CA GLU A 195 11.24 21.24 -3.07
C GLU A 195 11.31 22.14 -4.31
N ARG A 196 12.51 22.39 -4.85
CA ARG A 196 12.70 23.16 -6.10
C ARG A 196 12.03 22.50 -7.30
N LEU A 197 12.16 21.18 -7.45
CA LEU A 197 11.49 20.43 -8.51
C LEU A 197 9.97 20.50 -8.36
N SER A 198 9.45 20.36 -7.14
CA SER A 198 8.04 20.52 -6.81
C SER A 198 7.51 21.91 -7.17
N ALA A 199 8.22 22.96 -6.77
CA ALA A 199 7.87 24.35 -7.10
C ALA A 199 7.88 24.60 -8.61
N THR A 200 8.79 23.97 -9.35
CA THR A 200 8.84 24.06 -10.82
C THR A 200 7.61 23.43 -11.46
N LEU A 201 7.21 22.25 -11.01
CA LEU A 201 6.00 21.58 -11.49
C LEU A 201 4.74 22.39 -11.20
N ALA A 202 4.63 22.97 -10.00
CA ALA A 202 3.51 23.81 -9.61
C ALA A 202 3.40 25.10 -10.46
N ARG A 203 4.52 25.63 -10.94
CA ARG A 203 4.53 26.82 -11.83
C ARG A 203 4.21 26.47 -13.27
N ALA A 204 4.66 25.30 -13.75
CA ALA A 204 4.53 24.88 -15.15
C ALA A 204 3.19 24.21 -15.48
N LEU A 205 2.47 23.68 -14.49
CA LEU A 205 1.24 22.93 -14.65
C LEU A 205 0.10 23.54 -13.82
N PRO A 206 -1.13 23.64 -14.40
CA PRO A 206 -2.31 24.04 -13.63
C PRO A 206 -2.74 22.95 -12.64
N GLU A 207 -3.56 23.31 -11.65
CA GLU A 207 -4.20 22.34 -10.76
C GLU A 207 -5.44 21.72 -11.45
N PRO A 208 -5.74 20.42 -11.19
CA PRO A 208 -5.06 19.48 -10.28
C PRO A 208 -3.87 18.73 -10.89
N GLN A 209 -3.47 19.01 -12.12
CA GLN A 209 -2.39 18.29 -12.80
C GLN A 209 -1.03 18.56 -12.13
N GLY A 210 -0.81 19.75 -11.59
CA GLY A 210 0.42 20.13 -10.88
C GLY A 210 0.66 19.26 -9.64
N SER A 211 -0.32 19.18 -8.75
CA SER A 211 -0.26 18.35 -7.55
C SER A 211 -0.20 16.85 -7.89
N LEU A 212 -0.89 16.41 -8.97
CA LEU A 212 -0.80 15.04 -9.46
C LEU A 212 0.60 14.70 -9.98
N ALA A 213 1.25 15.61 -10.71
CA ALA A 213 2.62 15.45 -11.18
C ALA A 213 3.61 15.34 -10.00
N GLN A 214 3.46 16.19 -8.97
CA GLN A 214 4.24 16.11 -7.72
C GLN A 214 4.05 14.77 -7.02
N GLY A 215 2.81 14.27 -6.94
CA GLY A 215 2.48 12.97 -6.35
C GLY A 215 3.14 11.80 -7.08
N ILE A 216 3.02 11.74 -8.41
CA ILE A 216 3.51 10.62 -9.24
C ILE A 216 5.04 10.63 -9.36
N LEU A 217 5.67 11.82 -9.53
CA LEU A 217 7.11 11.93 -9.74
C LEU A 217 7.90 11.98 -8.44
N LEU A 218 7.45 12.80 -7.47
CA LEU A 218 8.19 13.09 -6.23
C LEU A 218 7.59 12.41 -4.99
N GLY A 219 6.40 11.83 -5.08
CA GLY A 219 5.72 11.21 -3.94
C GLY A 219 5.02 12.20 -2.99
N LEU A 220 4.90 13.47 -3.37
CA LEU A 220 4.25 14.52 -2.58
C LEU A 220 2.73 14.50 -2.84
N ARG A 221 1.96 13.88 -1.93
CA ARG A 221 0.52 13.66 -2.12
C ARG A 221 -0.36 14.61 -1.32
N GLY A 222 0.22 15.33 -0.36
CA GLY A 222 -0.53 16.22 0.54
C GLY A 222 -1.30 17.34 -0.16
N ASN A 223 -0.88 17.71 -1.38
CA ASN A 223 -1.51 18.78 -2.16
C ASN A 223 -2.59 18.26 -3.15
N ILE A 224 -2.82 16.95 -3.26
CA ILE A 224 -3.83 16.40 -4.18
C ILE A 224 -5.22 16.70 -3.59
N PRO A 225 -6.15 17.31 -4.35
CA PRO A 225 -7.50 17.61 -3.87
C PRO A 225 -8.22 16.36 -3.36
N ASP A 226 -8.93 16.48 -2.23
CA ASP A 226 -9.62 15.35 -1.59
C ASP A 226 -10.63 14.68 -2.51
N SER A 227 -11.35 15.44 -3.34
CA SER A 227 -12.29 14.90 -4.33
C SER A 227 -11.60 13.96 -5.32
N LEU A 228 -10.41 14.35 -5.80
CA LEU A 228 -9.63 13.52 -6.72
C LEU A 228 -9.03 12.30 -6.00
N ASN A 229 -8.57 12.46 -4.77
CA ASN A 229 -8.03 11.38 -3.96
C ASN A 229 -9.11 10.30 -3.66
N GLN A 230 -10.34 10.74 -3.39
CA GLN A 230 -11.50 9.84 -3.25
C GLN A 230 -11.83 9.12 -4.57
N ALA A 231 -11.79 9.82 -5.71
CA ALA A 231 -11.99 9.20 -7.03
C ALA A 231 -10.95 8.12 -7.32
N PHE A 232 -9.66 8.36 -7.00
CA PHE A 232 -8.61 7.34 -7.09
C PHE A 232 -8.86 6.13 -6.19
N SER A 233 -9.37 6.35 -4.99
CA SER A 233 -9.70 5.28 -4.05
C SER A 233 -10.86 4.42 -4.56
N ARG A 234 -11.96 5.04 -5.02
CA ARG A 234 -13.15 4.34 -5.53
C ARG A 234 -12.88 3.58 -6.83
N THR A 235 -12.07 4.15 -7.72
CA THR A 235 -11.66 3.48 -8.97
C THR A 235 -10.56 2.45 -8.76
N GLY A 236 -10.03 2.27 -7.52
CA GLY A 236 -8.97 1.32 -7.22
C GLY A 236 -7.61 1.70 -7.83
N THR A 237 -7.45 2.92 -8.34
CA THR A 237 -6.24 3.42 -8.99
C THR A 237 -5.32 4.19 -8.05
N ALA A 238 -5.63 4.29 -6.76
CA ALA A 238 -4.82 4.97 -5.74
C ALA A 238 -3.37 4.44 -5.66
N HIS A 239 -3.14 3.18 -6.02
CA HIS A 239 -1.81 2.57 -6.11
C HIS A 239 -0.92 3.19 -7.21
N ILE A 240 -1.50 3.89 -8.19
CA ILE A 240 -0.79 4.60 -9.26
C ILE A 240 -0.22 5.93 -8.75
N LEU A 241 -0.93 6.60 -7.81
CA LEU A 241 -0.42 7.78 -7.11
C LEU A 241 0.77 7.43 -6.21
N ALA A 242 0.80 6.20 -5.69
CA ALA A 242 1.95 5.69 -4.97
C ALA A 242 3.10 5.46 -5.95
N ILE A 243 4.26 6.03 -5.67
CA ILE A 243 5.46 5.68 -6.45
C ILE A 243 5.65 4.17 -6.34
N SER A 244 5.52 3.52 -7.48
CA SER A 244 5.50 2.06 -7.60
C SER A 244 6.79 1.50 -8.20
N GLY A 245 6.90 0.17 -8.23
CA GLY A 245 8.00 -0.48 -8.93
C GLY A 245 8.09 -0.14 -10.42
N LEU A 246 6.96 0.20 -11.06
CA LEU A 246 6.93 0.62 -12.46
C LEU A 246 7.67 1.95 -12.65
N ASN A 247 7.48 2.93 -11.75
CA ASN A 247 8.17 4.23 -11.81
C ASN A 247 9.70 4.03 -11.77
N ILE A 248 10.19 3.20 -10.83
CA ILE A 248 11.62 2.84 -10.75
C ILE A 248 12.09 2.14 -12.03
N SER A 249 11.30 1.23 -12.60
CA SER A 249 11.66 0.54 -13.84
C SER A 249 11.76 1.49 -15.03
N ILE A 250 10.88 2.49 -15.11
CA ILE A 250 10.92 3.53 -16.15
C ILE A 250 12.19 4.38 -15.98
N VAL A 251 12.52 4.78 -14.76
CA VAL A 251 13.75 5.53 -14.45
C VAL A 251 14.99 4.72 -14.84
N ILE A 252 15.05 3.43 -14.47
CA ILE A 252 16.14 2.54 -14.87
C ILE A 252 16.25 2.49 -16.39
N ALA A 253 15.15 2.26 -17.10
CA ALA A 253 15.13 2.19 -18.56
C ALA A 253 15.58 3.51 -19.22
N MET A 254 15.14 4.64 -18.67
CA MET A 254 15.53 5.98 -19.14
C MET A 254 17.04 6.20 -19.00
N PHE A 255 17.61 5.92 -17.81
CA PHE A 255 19.05 6.11 -17.58
C PHE A 255 19.92 5.07 -18.30
N LEU A 256 19.44 3.84 -18.49
CA LEU A 256 20.12 2.87 -19.35
C LEU A 256 20.17 3.36 -20.81
N SER A 257 19.04 3.85 -21.33
CA SER A 257 18.96 4.36 -22.71
C SER A 257 19.84 5.58 -22.90
N LEU A 258 19.79 6.52 -21.95
CA LEU A 258 20.65 7.72 -21.96
C LEU A 258 22.13 7.34 -21.85
N GLY A 259 22.45 6.42 -20.94
CA GLY A 259 23.81 5.93 -20.76
C GLY A 259 24.37 5.25 -22.01
N ILE A 260 23.58 4.46 -22.72
CA ILE A 260 23.97 3.85 -24.01
C ILE A 260 24.17 4.92 -25.06
N LEU A 261 23.33 5.95 -25.12
CA LEU A 261 23.41 7.05 -26.06
C LEU A 261 24.69 7.87 -25.85
N VAL A 262 25.06 8.19 -24.60
CA VAL A 262 26.19 9.06 -24.25
C VAL A 262 27.52 8.30 -24.23
N PHE A 263 27.54 7.10 -23.63
CA PHE A 263 28.77 6.32 -23.40
C PHE A 263 28.94 5.14 -24.39
N GLY A 264 28.00 5.01 -25.34
CA GLY A 264 28.04 3.91 -26.31
C GLY A 264 27.87 2.54 -25.61
N ARG A 265 28.64 1.54 -26.09
CA ARG A 265 28.53 0.16 -25.58
C ARG A 265 29.42 -0.15 -24.37
N GLN A 266 29.92 0.85 -23.65
CA GLN A 266 30.68 0.62 -22.41
C GLN A 266 29.76 0.13 -21.28
N ARG A 267 29.56 -1.17 -21.22
CA ARG A 267 28.59 -1.84 -20.34
C ARG A 267 28.71 -1.46 -18.86
N SER A 268 29.94 -1.30 -18.37
CA SER A 268 30.18 -0.93 -16.97
C SER A 268 29.59 0.45 -16.66
N THR A 269 29.87 1.45 -17.47
CA THR A 269 29.56 2.86 -17.20
C THR A 269 28.04 3.11 -17.14
N TYR A 270 27.29 2.63 -18.14
CA TYR A 270 25.86 2.90 -18.15
C TYR A 270 25.08 2.09 -17.09
N ILE A 271 25.59 0.91 -16.69
CA ILE A 271 24.96 0.14 -15.61
C ILE A 271 25.17 0.84 -14.26
N TRP A 272 26.39 1.31 -13.96
CA TRP A 272 26.65 2.06 -12.74
C TRP A 272 25.90 3.39 -12.69
N LEU A 273 25.81 4.09 -13.82
CA LEU A 273 24.97 5.29 -13.93
C LEU A 273 23.51 5.00 -13.57
N ALA A 274 22.93 3.95 -14.17
CA ALA A 274 21.56 3.55 -13.87
C ALA A 274 21.38 3.13 -12.41
N LEU A 275 22.36 2.46 -11.80
CA LEU A 275 22.32 2.07 -10.39
C LEU A 275 22.32 3.30 -9.48
N VAL A 276 23.23 4.24 -9.68
CA VAL A 276 23.30 5.49 -8.90
C VAL A 276 22.01 6.30 -9.08
N ALA A 277 21.53 6.45 -10.32
CA ALA A 277 20.29 7.17 -10.61
C ALA A 277 19.06 6.52 -9.93
N THR A 278 19.02 5.18 -9.86
CA THR A 278 17.93 4.45 -9.18
C THR A 278 17.88 4.81 -7.70
N TRP A 279 19.01 4.81 -7.00
CA TRP A 279 19.04 5.15 -5.57
C TRP A 279 18.85 6.64 -5.31
N LEU A 280 19.38 7.50 -6.19
CA LEU A 280 19.12 8.94 -6.10
C LEU A 280 17.62 9.25 -6.28
N TYR A 281 16.99 8.61 -7.26
CA TYR A 281 15.53 8.74 -7.44
C TYR A 281 14.75 8.14 -6.27
N ALA A 282 15.18 7.03 -5.69
CA ALA A 282 14.54 6.45 -4.51
C ALA A 282 14.58 7.41 -3.32
N LEU A 283 15.69 8.12 -3.11
CA LEU A 283 15.82 9.17 -2.09
C LEU A 283 14.90 10.36 -2.39
N LEU A 284 14.86 10.84 -3.64
CA LEU A 284 13.95 11.92 -4.06
C LEU A 284 12.49 11.53 -3.91
N ALA A 285 12.16 10.26 -4.06
CA ALA A 285 10.81 9.71 -3.97
C ALA A 285 10.35 9.44 -2.53
N GLY A 286 11.20 9.68 -1.53
CA GLY A 286 10.88 9.58 -0.10
C GLY A 286 11.05 8.20 0.52
N MET A 287 11.81 7.28 -0.10
CA MET A 287 12.22 5.97 0.47
C MET A 287 11.07 5.10 1.00
N ASN A 288 9.87 5.24 0.45
CA ASN A 288 8.72 4.42 0.83
C ASN A 288 8.95 2.92 0.54
N PRO A 289 8.34 1.98 1.28
CA PRO A 289 8.58 0.54 1.12
C PRO A 289 8.48 0.00 -0.32
N PRO A 290 7.49 0.39 -1.16
CA PRO A 290 7.44 -0.02 -2.56
C PRO A 290 8.63 0.47 -3.39
N VAL A 291 9.13 1.67 -3.09
CA VAL A 291 10.28 2.30 -3.78
C VAL A 291 11.56 1.55 -3.42
N ILE A 292 11.81 1.33 -2.12
CA ILE A 292 12.98 0.59 -1.62
C ILE A 292 13.02 -0.83 -2.21
N ARG A 293 11.88 -1.54 -2.18
CA ARG A 293 11.78 -2.87 -2.78
C ARG A 293 12.18 -2.84 -4.26
N ALA A 294 11.62 -1.90 -5.02
CA ALA A 294 11.90 -1.80 -6.44
C ALA A 294 13.36 -1.39 -6.73
N ALA A 295 13.94 -0.51 -5.91
CA ALA A 295 15.34 -0.13 -6.02
C ALA A 295 16.27 -1.32 -5.74
N ILE A 296 16.00 -2.13 -4.71
CA ILE A 296 16.76 -3.35 -4.41
C ILE A 296 16.63 -4.37 -5.56
N MET A 297 15.41 -4.65 -6.02
CA MET A 297 15.18 -5.60 -7.12
C MET A 297 15.80 -5.12 -8.43
N GLY A 298 15.68 -3.82 -8.74
CA GLY A 298 16.31 -3.18 -9.89
C GLY A 298 17.84 -3.23 -9.83
N SER A 299 18.42 -3.00 -8.64
CA SER A 299 19.85 -3.14 -8.41
C SER A 299 20.34 -4.57 -8.66
N LEU A 300 19.62 -5.56 -8.16
CA LEU A 300 19.93 -6.98 -8.40
C LEU A 300 19.83 -7.33 -9.87
N PHE A 301 18.84 -6.80 -10.58
CA PHE A 301 18.69 -6.97 -12.03
C PHE A 301 19.89 -6.36 -12.78
N LEU A 302 20.26 -5.12 -12.48
CA LEU A 302 21.40 -4.43 -13.10
C LEU A 302 22.72 -5.17 -12.84
N ILE A 303 22.93 -5.65 -11.61
CA ILE A 303 24.11 -6.46 -11.23
C ILE A 303 24.11 -7.81 -11.99
N ALA A 304 22.95 -8.47 -12.10
CA ALA A 304 22.83 -9.72 -12.86
C ALA A 304 23.16 -9.49 -14.35
N VAL A 305 22.65 -8.41 -14.94
CA VAL A 305 23.00 -7.99 -16.30
C VAL A 305 24.49 -7.70 -16.39
N TYR A 306 25.11 -7.01 -15.47
CA TYR A 306 26.55 -6.74 -15.42
C TYR A 306 27.38 -8.02 -15.39
N LEU A 307 27.00 -8.99 -14.57
CA LEU A 307 27.67 -10.27 -14.43
C LEU A 307 27.34 -11.29 -15.55
N GLY A 308 26.45 -10.95 -16.48
CA GLY A 308 26.02 -11.85 -17.55
C GLY A 308 25.19 -13.05 -17.04
N ARG A 309 24.51 -12.91 -15.90
CA ARG A 309 23.68 -13.97 -15.31
C ARG A 309 22.19 -13.68 -15.47
N GLN A 310 21.39 -14.74 -15.55
CA GLN A 310 19.94 -14.60 -15.54
C GLN A 310 19.46 -14.34 -14.11
N GLY A 311 18.67 -13.27 -13.92
CA GLY A 311 18.00 -12.96 -12.66
C GLY A 311 16.74 -13.79 -12.48
N SER A 312 16.42 -14.15 -11.23
CA SER A 312 15.14 -14.75 -10.85
C SER A 312 14.32 -13.75 -10.04
N ALA A 313 13.14 -13.40 -10.53
CA ALA A 313 12.25 -12.44 -9.85
C ALA A 313 11.85 -12.91 -8.44
N ILE A 314 11.62 -14.22 -8.25
CA ILE A 314 11.28 -14.79 -6.93
C ILE A 314 12.44 -14.62 -5.94
N ILE A 315 13.67 -14.92 -6.38
CA ILE A 315 14.85 -14.78 -5.50
C ILE A 315 15.09 -13.32 -5.16
N ALA A 316 14.96 -12.41 -6.15
CA ALA A 316 15.11 -10.97 -5.94
C ALA A 316 14.04 -10.43 -4.98
N LEU A 317 12.79 -10.88 -5.09
CA LEU A 317 11.70 -10.50 -4.21
C LEU A 317 11.94 -10.96 -2.76
N ALA A 318 12.29 -12.24 -2.58
CA ALA A 318 12.57 -12.79 -1.26
C ALA A 318 13.79 -12.13 -0.60
N PHE A 319 14.84 -11.85 -1.38
CA PHE A 319 16.02 -11.15 -0.89
C PHE A 319 15.71 -9.69 -0.51
N ALA A 320 14.93 -8.98 -1.34
CA ALA A 320 14.48 -7.62 -1.01
C ALA A 320 13.68 -7.59 0.30
N ALA A 321 12.76 -8.56 0.50
CA ALA A 321 12.04 -8.70 1.76
C ALA A 321 12.99 -8.92 2.95
N ALA A 322 13.95 -9.83 2.80
CA ALA A 322 14.90 -10.13 3.87
C ALA A 322 15.77 -8.92 4.23
N VAL A 323 16.25 -8.16 3.25
CA VAL A 323 17.04 -6.94 3.48
C VAL A 323 16.20 -5.86 4.16
N MET A 324 15.00 -5.57 3.65
CA MET A 324 14.12 -4.53 4.22
C MET A 324 13.72 -4.86 5.66
N VAL A 325 13.27 -6.10 5.91
CA VAL A 325 12.89 -6.57 7.26
C VAL A 325 14.12 -6.71 8.17
N GLY A 326 15.30 -6.97 7.62
CA GLY A 326 16.56 -7.00 8.37
C GLY A 326 16.98 -5.62 8.88
N ILE A 327 16.78 -4.58 8.08
CA ILE A 327 17.08 -3.19 8.47
C ILE A 327 16.03 -2.71 9.48
N GLN A 328 14.75 -2.84 9.12
CA GLN A 328 13.62 -2.40 9.93
C GLN A 328 12.58 -3.54 10.05
N PRO A 329 12.65 -4.37 11.11
CA PRO A 329 11.77 -5.52 11.29
C PRO A 329 10.28 -5.17 11.24
N GLN A 330 9.92 -3.98 11.71
CA GLN A 330 8.54 -3.51 11.82
C GLN A 330 7.87 -3.28 10.47
N LEU A 331 8.63 -3.13 9.38
CA LEU A 331 8.09 -3.04 8.02
C LEU A 331 7.22 -4.25 7.63
N LEU A 332 7.45 -5.40 8.25
CA LEU A 332 6.67 -6.62 8.00
C LEU A 332 5.16 -6.41 8.24
N TRP A 333 4.80 -5.53 9.17
CA TRP A 333 3.41 -5.19 9.52
C TRP A 333 2.88 -3.96 8.78
N SER A 334 3.74 -3.23 8.06
CA SER A 334 3.32 -2.09 7.25
C SER A 334 2.42 -2.53 6.10
N VAL A 335 1.24 -1.92 5.99
CA VAL A 335 0.28 -2.18 4.90
C VAL A 335 0.92 -1.95 3.54
N SER A 336 1.73 -0.90 3.42
CA SER A 336 2.43 -0.55 2.17
C SER A 336 3.43 -1.63 1.75
N PHE A 337 4.17 -2.20 2.71
CA PHE A 337 5.06 -3.34 2.48
C PHE A 337 4.26 -4.57 2.04
N GLN A 338 3.23 -4.96 2.80
CA GLN A 338 2.42 -6.15 2.54
C GLN A 338 1.76 -6.10 1.16
N LEU A 339 1.09 -4.99 0.81
CA LEU A 339 0.46 -4.81 -0.50
C LEU A 339 1.48 -4.89 -1.64
N SER A 340 2.62 -4.25 -1.46
CA SER A 340 3.67 -4.21 -2.48
C SER A 340 4.28 -5.58 -2.76
N PHE A 341 4.55 -6.36 -1.70
CA PHE A 341 5.11 -7.72 -1.84
C PHE A 341 4.07 -8.72 -2.35
N LEU A 342 2.81 -8.63 -1.90
CA LEU A 342 1.72 -9.46 -2.39
C LEU A 342 1.41 -9.20 -3.86
N ALA A 343 1.37 -7.93 -4.30
CA ALA A 343 1.18 -7.59 -5.71
C ALA A 343 2.26 -8.23 -6.59
N MET A 344 3.53 -8.11 -6.17
CA MET A 344 4.65 -8.70 -6.92
C MET A 344 4.65 -10.22 -6.89
N ALA A 345 4.30 -10.82 -5.75
CA ALA A 345 4.11 -12.27 -5.65
C ALA A 345 2.97 -12.75 -6.57
N GLY A 346 1.86 -12.01 -6.61
CA GLY A 346 0.75 -12.26 -7.54
C GLY A 346 1.19 -12.23 -8.99
N LEU A 347 1.95 -11.20 -9.39
CA LEU A 347 2.51 -11.13 -10.73
C LEU A 347 3.42 -12.31 -11.06
N VAL A 348 4.27 -12.73 -10.13
CA VAL A 348 5.19 -13.85 -10.39
C VAL A 348 4.48 -15.20 -10.41
N LEU A 349 3.48 -15.40 -9.54
CA LEU A 349 2.83 -16.70 -9.34
C LEU A 349 1.56 -16.88 -10.18
N LEU A 350 0.74 -15.84 -10.36
CA LEU A 350 -0.58 -15.93 -11.00
C LEU A 350 -0.57 -15.48 -12.46
N TYR A 351 0.27 -14.49 -12.81
CA TYR A 351 0.29 -13.94 -14.16
C TYR A 351 0.47 -15.00 -15.27
N PRO A 352 1.38 -16.01 -15.16
CA PRO A 352 1.54 -17.01 -16.22
C PRO A 352 0.25 -17.78 -16.54
N TYR A 353 -0.60 -18.02 -15.52
CA TYR A 353 -1.87 -18.72 -15.70
C TYR A 353 -2.91 -17.84 -16.39
N PHE A 354 -3.07 -16.59 -15.93
CA PHE A 354 -4.01 -15.66 -16.53
C PHE A 354 -3.60 -15.28 -17.94
N GLN A 355 -2.30 -15.14 -18.21
CA GLN A 355 -1.76 -14.92 -19.54
C GLN A 355 -2.10 -16.08 -20.49
N ALA A 356 -1.82 -17.33 -20.08
CA ALA A 356 -2.13 -18.51 -20.87
C ALA A 356 -3.63 -18.62 -21.17
N TRP A 357 -4.46 -18.30 -20.18
CA TRP A 357 -5.92 -18.28 -20.33
C TRP A 357 -6.38 -17.17 -21.29
N GLY A 358 -5.90 -15.94 -21.11
CA GLY A 358 -6.22 -14.80 -21.98
C GLY A 358 -5.82 -15.05 -23.44
N ARG A 359 -4.59 -15.49 -23.68
CA ARG A 359 -4.09 -15.83 -25.03
C ARG A 359 -4.88 -16.96 -25.68
N SER A 360 -5.32 -17.97 -24.90
CA SER A 360 -6.18 -19.03 -25.41
C SER A 360 -7.54 -18.48 -25.85
N GLY A 361 -8.10 -17.52 -25.13
CA GLY A 361 -9.33 -16.82 -25.52
C GLY A 361 -9.15 -16.02 -26.81
N VAL A 362 -8.07 -15.24 -26.91
CA VAL A 362 -7.73 -14.48 -28.13
C VAL A 362 -7.57 -15.41 -29.34
N ALA A 363 -6.83 -16.51 -29.18
CA ALA A 363 -6.66 -17.50 -30.25
C ALA A 363 -7.97 -18.16 -30.70
N ALA A 364 -8.92 -18.34 -29.77
CA ALA A 364 -10.24 -18.89 -30.11
C ALA A 364 -11.10 -17.89 -30.89
N ILE A 365 -10.99 -16.58 -30.59
CA ILE A 365 -11.79 -15.50 -31.24
C ILE A 365 -11.20 -15.13 -32.59
N PHE A 366 -9.86 -14.96 -32.68
CA PHE A 366 -9.17 -14.44 -33.85
C PHE A 366 -8.43 -15.52 -34.66
N ARG A 367 -9.00 -16.71 -34.78
CA ARG A 367 -8.40 -17.90 -35.43
C ARG A 367 -7.77 -17.68 -36.83
N SER A 368 -8.27 -16.70 -37.59
CA SER A 368 -7.86 -16.47 -38.98
C SER A 368 -7.21 -15.10 -39.24
N ARG A 369 -6.93 -14.30 -38.19
CA ARG A 369 -6.43 -12.92 -38.33
C ARG A 369 -5.22 -12.70 -37.41
N GLU A 370 -4.01 -13.05 -37.88
CA GLU A 370 -2.78 -12.98 -37.07
C GLU A 370 -2.47 -11.59 -36.51
N ALA A 371 -2.67 -10.51 -37.29
CA ALA A 371 -2.42 -9.15 -36.82
C ALA A 371 -3.36 -8.74 -35.67
N LEU A 372 -4.65 -9.12 -35.73
CA LEU A 372 -5.60 -8.86 -34.65
C LEU A 372 -5.32 -9.74 -33.43
N ALA A 373 -4.86 -10.98 -33.64
CA ALA A 373 -4.44 -11.87 -32.56
C ALA A 373 -3.21 -11.33 -31.81
N ALA A 374 -2.24 -10.72 -32.53
CA ALA A 374 -1.08 -10.09 -31.89
C ALA A 374 -1.48 -8.91 -30.99
N THR A 375 -2.34 -8.00 -31.48
CA THR A 375 -2.89 -6.89 -30.68
C THR A 375 -3.74 -7.41 -29.52
N GLY A 376 -4.61 -8.39 -29.77
CA GLY A 376 -5.41 -9.03 -28.74
C GLY A 376 -4.57 -9.68 -27.63
N ASN A 377 -3.43 -10.28 -27.95
CA ASN A 377 -2.51 -10.85 -26.98
C ASN A 377 -1.87 -9.79 -26.09
N VAL A 378 -1.48 -8.63 -26.62
CA VAL A 378 -0.94 -7.51 -25.82
C VAL A 378 -2.00 -7.00 -24.83
N ILE A 379 -3.24 -6.86 -25.28
CA ILE A 379 -4.36 -6.48 -24.41
C ILE A 379 -4.60 -7.55 -23.35
N ALA A 380 -4.68 -8.82 -23.72
CA ALA A 380 -4.88 -9.93 -22.78
C ALA A 380 -3.76 -10.03 -21.75
N ASP A 381 -2.50 -9.80 -22.14
CA ASP A 381 -1.34 -9.78 -21.25
C ASP A 381 -1.43 -8.64 -20.23
N GLY A 382 -1.85 -7.45 -20.64
CA GLY A 382 -2.06 -6.32 -19.74
C GLY A 382 -3.18 -6.58 -18.73
N PHE A 383 -4.33 -7.11 -19.20
CA PHE A 383 -5.41 -7.51 -18.28
C PHE A 383 -4.99 -8.64 -17.34
N ALA A 384 -4.25 -9.63 -17.82
CA ALA A 384 -3.75 -10.73 -17.00
C ALA A 384 -2.83 -10.24 -15.89
N ALA A 385 -1.94 -9.28 -16.18
CA ALA A 385 -1.05 -8.69 -15.18
C ALA A 385 -1.83 -7.91 -14.11
N THR A 386 -2.77 -7.07 -14.52
CA THR A 386 -3.62 -6.30 -13.60
C THR A 386 -4.48 -7.23 -12.74
N LEU A 387 -5.10 -8.25 -13.35
CA LEU A 387 -5.90 -9.24 -12.63
C LEU A 387 -5.07 -10.03 -11.61
N ALA A 388 -3.86 -10.44 -11.98
CA ALA A 388 -2.95 -11.15 -11.08
C ALA A 388 -2.61 -10.33 -9.83
N ALA A 389 -2.35 -9.03 -10.00
CA ALA A 389 -2.10 -8.12 -8.89
C ALA A 389 -3.36 -7.92 -8.02
N ILE A 390 -4.52 -7.63 -8.63
CA ILE A 390 -5.79 -7.40 -7.91
C ILE A 390 -6.19 -8.64 -7.10
N VAL A 391 -6.12 -9.83 -7.67
CA VAL A 391 -6.43 -11.09 -6.98
C VAL A 391 -5.50 -11.29 -5.78
N ALA A 392 -4.23 -10.96 -5.93
CA ALA A 392 -3.27 -11.11 -4.83
C ALA A 392 -3.50 -10.11 -3.68
N VAL A 393 -3.85 -8.85 -3.98
CA VAL A 393 -3.93 -7.79 -2.95
C VAL A 393 -5.37 -7.50 -2.48
N GLY A 394 -6.39 -7.93 -3.23
CA GLY A 394 -7.78 -7.57 -3.01
C GLY A 394 -8.27 -7.77 -1.56
N PRO A 395 -8.07 -8.94 -0.93
CA PRO A 395 -8.52 -9.16 0.45
C PRO A 395 -7.87 -8.22 1.47
N LEU A 396 -6.59 -7.90 1.25
CA LEU A 396 -5.86 -7.01 2.15
C LEU A 396 -6.29 -5.54 1.97
N ILE A 397 -6.63 -5.14 0.73
CA ILE A 397 -7.23 -3.83 0.45
C ILE A 397 -8.60 -3.71 1.13
N ALA A 398 -9.45 -4.72 0.96
CA ALA A 398 -10.75 -4.75 1.60
C ALA A 398 -10.68 -4.67 3.13
N TYR A 399 -9.72 -5.36 3.73
CA TYR A 399 -9.51 -5.35 5.18
C TYR A 399 -9.04 -4.00 5.71
N ASN A 400 -8.02 -3.38 5.04
CA ASN A 400 -7.41 -2.17 5.57
C ASN A 400 -8.15 -0.88 5.16
N PHE A 401 -8.81 -0.87 3.99
CA PHE A 401 -9.43 0.33 3.44
C PHE A 401 -10.95 0.26 3.36
N GLY A 402 -11.54 -0.90 3.59
CA GLY A 402 -12.99 -1.07 3.55
C GLY A 402 -13.63 -0.80 2.17
N VAL A 403 -12.84 -0.73 1.10
CA VAL A 403 -13.32 -0.40 -0.25
C VAL A 403 -12.85 -1.45 -1.25
N VAL A 404 -13.76 -1.92 -2.09
CA VAL A 404 -13.45 -2.81 -3.22
C VAL A 404 -13.95 -2.16 -4.50
N SER A 405 -13.04 -1.90 -5.43
CA SER A 405 -13.37 -1.32 -6.73
C SER A 405 -13.77 -2.39 -7.74
N LEU A 406 -14.91 -2.22 -8.40
CA LEU A 406 -15.32 -3.06 -9.52
C LEU A 406 -14.70 -2.60 -10.85
N VAL A 407 -14.51 -1.30 -10.98
CA VAL A 407 -13.92 -0.70 -12.18
C VAL A 407 -12.39 -0.69 -12.12
N GLY A 408 -11.80 -1.18 -11.05
CA GLY A 408 -10.35 -1.14 -10.83
C GLY A 408 -9.54 -1.84 -11.91
N LEU A 409 -10.05 -2.96 -12.44
CA LEU A 409 -9.38 -3.69 -13.52
C LEU A 409 -9.30 -2.86 -14.82
N PRO A 410 -10.41 -2.39 -15.42
CA PRO A 410 -10.34 -1.56 -16.62
C PRO A 410 -9.71 -0.20 -16.35
N ALA A 411 -9.98 0.45 -15.22
CA ALA A 411 -9.39 1.75 -14.87
C ALA A 411 -7.85 1.68 -14.82
N THR A 412 -7.30 0.67 -14.16
CA THR A 412 -5.85 0.45 -14.12
C THR A 412 -5.29 0.13 -15.50
N PHE A 413 -5.95 -0.74 -16.28
CA PHE A 413 -5.50 -1.11 -17.61
C PHE A 413 -5.37 0.10 -18.55
N PHE A 414 -6.36 0.98 -18.60
CA PHE A 414 -6.32 2.19 -19.44
C PHE A 414 -5.39 3.27 -18.89
N SER A 415 -5.11 3.29 -17.58
CA SER A 415 -4.18 4.24 -16.95
C SER A 415 -2.71 3.89 -17.18
N LEU A 416 -2.36 2.60 -17.16
CA LEU A 416 -0.98 2.13 -17.23
C LEU A 416 -0.19 2.64 -18.46
N PRO A 417 -0.75 2.68 -19.69
CA PRO A 417 -0.01 3.16 -20.86
C PRO A 417 0.40 4.63 -20.81
N ALA A 418 -0.35 5.47 -20.07
CA ALA A 418 -0.04 6.89 -19.92
C ALA A 418 1.12 7.14 -18.93
N LEU A 419 1.36 6.25 -17.96
CA LEU A 419 2.34 6.46 -16.89
C LEU A 419 3.77 6.71 -17.40
N PRO A 420 4.33 5.95 -18.36
CA PRO A 420 5.67 6.24 -18.86
C PRO A 420 5.77 7.64 -19.45
N ALA A 421 4.76 8.08 -20.21
CA ALA A 421 4.70 9.40 -20.80
C ALA A 421 4.58 10.49 -19.72
N ILE A 422 3.74 10.29 -18.71
CA ILE A 422 3.60 11.19 -17.57
C ILE A 422 4.94 11.33 -16.83
N ILE A 423 5.59 10.22 -16.47
CA ILE A 423 6.84 10.25 -15.70
C ILE A 423 7.95 10.94 -16.49
N VAL A 424 8.12 10.60 -17.77
CA VAL A 424 9.18 11.19 -18.61
C VAL A 424 8.93 12.68 -18.83
N THR A 425 7.71 13.08 -19.19
CA THR A 425 7.40 14.49 -19.47
C THR A 425 7.46 15.34 -18.22
N THR A 426 6.92 14.87 -17.08
CA THR A 426 7.00 15.60 -15.80
C THR A 426 8.43 15.69 -15.28
N ALA A 427 9.25 14.64 -15.45
CA ALA A 427 10.67 14.69 -15.10
C ALA A 427 11.43 15.72 -15.96
N LEU A 428 11.14 15.78 -17.27
CA LEU A 428 11.71 16.80 -18.16
C LEU A 428 11.27 18.21 -17.77
N VAL A 429 9.98 18.42 -17.49
CA VAL A 429 9.46 19.71 -17.00
C VAL A 429 10.16 20.13 -15.73
N ALA A 430 10.25 19.23 -14.74
CA ALA A 430 10.87 19.51 -13.47
C ALA A 430 12.37 19.86 -13.62
N PHE A 431 13.10 19.09 -14.42
CA PHE A 431 14.55 19.31 -14.62
C PHE A 431 14.85 20.54 -15.45
N VAL A 432 14.19 20.72 -16.61
CA VAL A 432 14.40 21.87 -17.50
C VAL A 432 13.99 23.17 -16.81
N GLY A 433 12.94 23.14 -15.99
CA GLY A 433 12.44 24.32 -15.32
C GLY A 433 13.33 24.84 -14.19
N LEU A 434 14.31 24.07 -13.72
CA LEU A 434 15.36 24.59 -12.83
C LEU A 434 16.24 25.64 -13.52
N PHE A 435 16.41 25.56 -14.85
CA PHE A 435 17.33 26.41 -15.62
C PHE A 435 16.60 27.33 -16.60
N ALA A 436 15.48 26.87 -17.18
CA ALA A 436 14.75 27.56 -18.23
C ALA A 436 13.23 27.47 -18.01
N PRO A 437 12.64 28.35 -17.16
CA PRO A 437 11.20 28.28 -16.82
C PRO A 437 10.27 28.38 -18.03
N LEU A 438 10.62 29.16 -19.04
CA LEU A 438 9.82 29.32 -20.26
C LEU A 438 9.75 28.00 -21.06
N MET A 439 10.88 27.28 -21.17
CA MET A 439 10.93 25.98 -21.85
C MET A 439 10.14 24.94 -21.06
N ALA A 440 10.19 24.99 -19.72
CA ALA A 440 9.41 24.11 -18.87
C ALA A 440 7.90 24.30 -19.07
N GLN A 441 7.44 25.53 -19.32
CA GLN A 441 6.03 25.79 -19.58
C GLN A 441 5.58 25.19 -20.92
N ILE A 442 6.40 25.26 -21.96
CA ILE A 442 6.10 24.61 -23.25
C ILE A 442 6.05 23.08 -23.10
N LEU A 443 7.04 22.51 -22.41
CA LEU A 443 7.04 21.07 -22.09
C LEU A 443 5.89 20.68 -21.16
N GLY A 444 5.45 21.62 -20.31
CA GLY A 444 4.32 21.48 -19.41
C GLY A 444 3.00 21.20 -20.15
N TRP A 445 2.80 21.79 -21.33
CA TRP A 445 1.61 21.50 -22.14
C TRP A 445 1.54 20.04 -22.60
N LEU A 446 2.68 19.44 -22.91
CA LEU A 446 2.74 18.02 -23.25
C LEU A 446 2.45 17.14 -22.01
N ALA A 447 3.04 17.47 -20.86
CA ALA A 447 2.77 16.77 -19.60
C ALA A 447 1.31 16.93 -19.18
N TRP A 448 0.75 18.14 -19.33
CA TRP A 448 -0.66 18.44 -19.05
C TRP A 448 -1.60 17.56 -19.86
N LEU A 449 -1.33 17.30 -21.13
CA LEU A 449 -2.14 16.44 -21.98
C LEU A 449 -2.28 15.01 -21.38
N PHE A 450 -1.17 14.39 -21.00
CA PHE A 450 -1.18 13.05 -20.42
C PHE A 450 -1.78 13.01 -19.01
N LEU A 451 -1.52 14.02 -18.20
CA LEU A 451 -2.11 14.15 -16.86
C LEU A 451 -3.61 14.40 -16.95
N SER A 452 -4.07 15.24 -17.88
CA SER A 452 -5.51 15.49 -18.11
C SER A 452 -6.24 14.24 -18.60
N TYR A 453 -5.62 13.46 -19.51
CA TYR A 453 -6.14 12.15 -19.89
C TYR A 453 -6.31 11.25 -18.67
N PHE A 454 -5.32 11.21 -17.78
CA PHE A 454 -5.36 10.38 -16.59
C PHE A 454 -6.45 10.83 -15.61
N VAL A 455 -6.58 12.14 -15.35
CA VAL A 455 -7.65 12.70 -14.52
C VAL A 455 -9.03 12.41 -15.12
N PHE A 456 -9.20 12.66 -16.42
CA PHE A 456 -10.44 12.39 -17.13
C PHE A 456 -10.87 10.92 -17.04
N LEU A 457 -9.91 10.00 -17.21
CA LEU A 457 -10.16 8.57 -17.12
C LEU A 457 -10.61 8.17 -15.71
N VAL A 458 -9.92 8.64 -14.67
CA VAL A 458 -10.26 8.32 -13.28
C VAL A 458 -11.64 8.89 -12.91
N GLN A 459 -11.92 10.15 -13.26
CA GLN A 459 -13.22 10.76 -13.02
C GLN A 459 -14.35 10.08 -13.83
N GLY A 460 -14.07 9.67 -15.07
CA GLY A 460 -15.01 8.93 -15.90
C GLY A 460 -15.39 7.57 -15.30
N PHE A 461 -14.40 6.83 -14.76
CA PHE A 461 -14.69 5.56 -14.07
C PHE A 461 -15.33 5.76 -12.68
N ASP A 462 -15.02 6.86 -11.99
CA ASP A 462 -15.68 7.20 -10.70
C ASP A 462 -17.16 7.52 -10.89
N ALA A 463 -17.52 8.16 -12.03
CA ALA A 463 -18.90 8.49 -12.38
C ALA A 463 -19.77 7.24 -12.74
N VAL A 464 -19.16 6.06 -12.96
CA VAL A 464 -19.90 4.84 -13.25
C VAL A 464 -20.66 4.40 -11.99
N PRO A 465 -21.98 4.16 -12.08
CA PRO A 465 -22.75 3.62 -10.96
C PRO A 465 -22.11 2.34 -10.43
N PHE A 466 -22.02 2.20 -9.11
CA PHE A 466 -21.39 1.04 -8.47
C PHE A 466 -19.90 0.85 -8.79
N SER A 467 -19.16 1.92 -9.05
CA SER A 467 -17.70 1.88 -9.29
C SER A 467 -16.94 1.19 -8.15
N SER A 468 -17.46 1.29 -6.93
CA SER A 468 -16.88 0.66 -5.74
C SER A 468 -17.94 0.21 -4.75
N PHE A 469 -17.60 -0.81 -3.95
CA PHE A 469 -18.39 -1.23 -2.79
C PHE A 469 -17.61 -0.93 -1.51
N GLN A 470 -18.34 -0.49 -0.50
CA GLN A 470 -17.81 -0.43 0.86
C GLN A 470 -18.09 -1.76 1.56
N VAL A 471 -17.07 -2.32 2.19
CA VAL A 471 -17.16 -3.59 2.92
C VAL A 471 -16.98 -3.26 4.40
N SER A 472 -18.02 -3.46 5.18
CA SER A 472 -18.06 -2.99 6.56
C SER A 472 -17.16 -3.76 7.54
N THR A 473 -16.96 -5.07 7.35
CA THR A 473 -16.12 -5.87 8.26
C THR A 473 -15.57 -7.11 7.57
N VAL A 474 -14.26 -7.11 7.29
CA VAL A 474 -13.53 -8.32 6.88
C VAL A 474 -12.79 -8.85 8.11
N SER A 475 -13.14 -10.03 8.61
CA SER A 475 -12.39 -10.66 9.69
C SER A 475 -11.06 -11.23 9.20
N THR A 476 -10.05 -11.24 10.05
CA THR A 476 -8.73 -11.85 9.77
C THR A 476 -8.83 -13.31 9.31
N TRP A 477 -9.83 -14.05 9.76
CA TRP A 477 -10.06 -15.44 9.33
C TRP A 477 -10.45 -15.56 7.86
N HIS A 478 -11.20 -14.59 7.31
CA HIS A 478 -11.56 -14.56 5.88
C HIS A 478 -10.32 -14.35 5.01
N ILE A 479 -9.38 -13.52 5.46
CA ILE A 479 -8.11 -13.27 4.76
C ILE A 479 -7.28 -14.54 4.71
N TRP A 480 -7.08 -15.21 5.85
CA TRP A 480 -6.32 -16.46 5.90
C TRP A 480 -6.98 -17.56 5.08
N GLY A 481 -8.31 -17.71 5.18
CA GLY A 481 -9.08 -18.65 4.38
C GLY A 481 -8.87 -18.42 2.87
N TYR A 482 -8.96 -17.18 2.42
CA TYR A 482 -8.73 -16.81 1.03
C TYR A 482 -7.32 -17.20 0.55
N TYR A 483 -6.27 -16.83 1.28
CA TYR A 483 -4.90 -17.14 0.85
C TYR A 483 -4.58 -18.64 0.93
N VAL A 484 -5.16 -19.39 1.85
CA VAL A 484 -5.05 -20.86 1.90
C VAL A 484 -5.70 -21.48 0.66
N ILE A 485 -6.90 -21.03 0.29
CA ILE A 485 -7.59 -21.49 -0.92
C ILE A 485 -6.77 -21.13 -2.16
N LEU A 486 -6.30 -19.89 -2.27
CA LEU A 486 -5.48 -19.43 -3.39
C LEU A 486 -4.20 -20.25 -3.53
N ALA A 487 -3.50 -20.49 -2.42
CA ALA A 487 -2.31 -21.35 -2.40
C ALA A 487 -2.63 -22.79 -2.81
N GLY A 488 -3.75 -23.35 -2.36
CA GLY A 488 -4.24 -24.68 -2.76
C GLY A 488 -4.54 -24.75 -4.26
N VAL A 489 -5.15 -23.72 -4.84
CA VAL A 489 -5.40 -23.63 -6.29
C VAL A 489 -4.08 -23.59 -7.06
N ILE A 490 -3.15 -22.73 -6.67
CA ILE A 490 -1.83 -22.64 -7.33
C ILE A 490 -1.08 -23.97 -7.22
N ALA A 491 -1.09 -24.60 -6.05
CA ALA A 491 -0.47 -25.91 -5.86
C ALA A 491 -1.12 -26.98 -6.76
N SER A 492 -2.45 -27.01 -6.84
CA SER A 492 -3.16 -27.97 -7.70
C SER A 492 -2.84 -27.77 -9.18
N LEU A 493 -2.69 -26.52 -9.63
CA LEU A 493 -2.29 -26.19 -11.00
C LEU A 493 -0.84 -26.60 -11.31
N ASN A 494 0.09 -26.39 -10.37
CA ASN A 494 1.50 -26.72 -10.53
C ASN A 494 1.78 -28.22 -10.48
N TYR A 495 1.11 -28.94 -9.57
CA TYR A 495 1.35 -30.37 -9.34
C TYR A 495 0.32 -31.28 -10.02
N ARG A 496 -0.40 -30.76 -11.01
CA ARG A 496 -1.49 -31.46 -11.69
C ARG A 496 -1.08 -32.84 -12.23
N THR A 497 0.10 -32.97 -12.81
CA THR A 497 0.64 -34.26 -13.29
C THR A 497 0.99 -35.19 -12.14
N GLN A 498 1.63 -34.68 -11.09
CA GLN A 498 2.00 -35.49 -9.91
C GLN A 498 0.76 -35.88 -9.09
N LEU A 499 -0.24 -34.99 -8.97
CA LEU A 499 -1.52 -35.30 -8.33
C LEU A 499 -2.33 -36.31 -9.15
N ALA A 500 -2.29 -36.26 -10.47
CA ALA A 500 -2.88 -37.26 -11.34
C ALA A 500 -2.19 -38.64 -11.18
N ASP A 501 -0.86 -38.65 -11.09
CA ASP A 501 -0.10 -39.88 -10.82
C ASP A 501 -0.33 -40.42 -9.40
N PHE A 502 -0.43 -39.53 -8.40
CA PHE A 502 -0.77 -39.92 -7.03
C PHE A 502 -2.20 -40.46 -6.92
N SER A 503 -3.17 -39.77 -7.55
CA SER A 503 -4.55 -40.23 -7.59
C SER A 503 -4.69 -41.57 -8.35
N SER A 504 -3.91 -41.76 -9.43
CA SER A 504 -3.87 -43.03 -10.16
C SER A 504 -3.27 -44.16 -9.33
N ARG A 505 -2.26 -43.90 -8.50
CA ARG A 505 -1.68 -44.87 -7.54
C ARG A 505 -2.64 -45.19 -6.39
N LEU A 506 -3.37 -44.21 -5.86
CA LEU A 506 -4.42 -44.43 -4.86
C LEU A 506 -5.60 -45.24 -5.44
N THR A 507 -6.04 -44.90 -6.65
CA THR A 507 -7.13 -45.62 -7.33
C THR A 507 -6.71 -46.99 -7.81
N SER A 508 -5.43 -47.26 -8.13
CA SER A 508 -4.93 -48.62 -8.45
C SER A 508 -4.94 -49.54 -7.24
N GLY A 509 -4.73 -49.00 -6.02
CA GLY A 509 -4.89 -49.77 -4.78
C GLY A 509 -6.35 -50.19 -4.49
N ILE A 510 -7.30 -49.30 -4.82
CA ILE A 510 -8.75 -49.54 -4.63
C ILE A 510 -9.34 -50.34 -5.82
N ARG A 511 -8.73 -50.28 -7.00
CA ARG A 511 -9.21 -50.92 -8.22
C ARG A 511 -9.11 -52.46 -8.21
N LYS A 512 -8.30 -53.03 -7.32
CA LYS A 512 -8.25 -54.50 -7.12
C LYS A 512 -9.48 -55.04 -6.38
N VAL A 513 -10.35 -54.19 -5.84
CA VAL A 513 -11.55 -54.58 -5.09
C VAL A 513 -12.86 -54.29 -5.85
N ALA A 514 -12.83 -53.51 -6.94
CA ALA A 514 -14.03 -53.06 -7.65
C ALA A 514 -13.93 -53.27 -9.18
N GLU A 515 -13.65 -54.47 -9.64
CA GLU A 515 -13.85 -54.85 -11.04
C GLU A 515 -15.33 -55.17 -11.27
N GLY A 516 -16.13 -54.20 -11.74
CA GLY A 516 -17.51 -54.47 -12.09
C GLY A 516 -18.42 -53.28 -12.40
N ILE A 517 -17.97 -52.02 -12.31
CA ILE A 517 -18.84 -50.86 -12.54
C ILE A 517 -18.34 -50.04 -13.73
N PRO A 518 -19.17 -49.74 -14.75
CA PRO A 518 -18.78 -48.94 -15.90
C PRO A 518 -18.49 -47.49 -15.47
N LYS A 519 -17.30 -46.99 -15.86
CA LYS A 519 -16.80 -45.66 -15.51
C LYS A 519 -17.56 -44.57 -16.26
N PRO A 520 -18.19 -43.60 -15.59
CA PRO A 520 -18.58 -42.38 -16.26
C PRO A 520 -17.31 -41.59 -16.61
N ARG A 521 -17.10 -41.32 -17.88
CA ARG A 521 -16.09 -40.37 -18.37
C ARG A 521 -16.53 -38.95 -18.03
N LEU A 522 -16.42 -38.54 -16.79
CA LEU A 522 -16.52 -37.15 -16.40
C LEU A 522 -15.16 -36.47 -16.61
N GLY A 523 -14.88 -36.20 -17.87
CA GLY A 523 -13.89 -35.20 -18.24
C GLY A 523 -14.45 -33.80 -17.97
N PHE A 524 -14.55 -33.41 -16.70
CA PHE A 524 -14.83 -32.00 -16.38
C PHE A 524 -13.62 -31.19 -16.86
N PRO A 525 -13.78 -30.31 -17.87
CA PRO A 525 -12.72 -29.41 -18.24
C PRO A 525 -12.52 -28.47 -17.04
N MET A 526 -11.32 -28.44 -16.50
CA MET A 526 -10.93 -27.65 -15.33
C MET A 526 -11.16 -26.13 -15.51
N LYS A 527 -11.54 -25.70 -16.73
CA LYS A 527 -12.04 -24.37 -17.10
C LYS A 527 -13.29 -23.95 -16.29
N TRP A 528 -14.08 -24.90 -15.80
CA TRP A 528 -15.32 -24.67 -15.04
C TRP A 528 -15.09 -24.59 -13.51
N LEU A 529 -13.90 -24.93 -13.02
CA LEU A 529 -13.60 -24.84 -11.59
C LEU A 529 -13.25 -23.41 -11.15
N VAL A 530 -12.76 -22.59 -12.07
CA VAL A 530 -12.46 -21.17 -11.81
C VAL A 530 -13.76 -20.37 -11.63
N LEU A 531 -14.79 -20.67 -12.40
CA LEU A 531 -16.08 -20.00 -12.32
C LEU A 531 -16.81 -20.29 -10.99
N PRO A 532 -16.92 -21.53 -10.49
CA PRO A 532 -17.51 -21.78 -9.17
C PRO A 532 -16.64 -21.29 -8.02
N LEU A 533 -15.30 -21.28 -8.14
CA LEU A 533 -14.42 -20.68 -7.13
C LEU A 533 -14.59 -19.15 -7.08
N LEU A 534 -14.76 -18.51 -8.21
CA LEU A 534 -15.09 -17.08 -8.28
C LEU A 534 -16.51 -16.82 -7.73
N VAL A 535 -17.46 -17.68 -8.03
CA VAL A 535 -18.83 -17.64 -7.48
C VAL A 535 -18.82 -17.94 -5.97
N VAL A 536 -18.05 -18.90 -5.50
CA VAL A 536 -17.88 -19.16 -4.05
C VAL A 536 -17.17 -18.00 -3.35
N ALA A 537 -16.17 -17.42 -3.96
CA ALA A 537 -15.54 -16.19 -3.45
C ALA A 537 -16.56 -15.04 -3.38
N ILE A 538 -17.35 -14.83 -4.44
CA ILE A 538 -18.43 -13.83 -4.47
C ILE A 538 -19.53 -14.19 -3.46
N LEU A 539 -19.91 -15.45 -3.31
CA LEU A 539 -20.92 -15.88 -2.33
C LEU A 539 -20.44 -15.80 -0.90
N VAL A 540 -19.19 -16.15 -0.61
CA VAL A 540 -18.57 -15.92 0.72
C VAL A 540 -18.53 -14.43 1.04
N TRP A 541 -18.29 -13.60 0.02
CA TRP A 541 -18.34 -12.14 0.14
C TRP A 541 -19.78 -11.62 0.28
N SER A 542 -20.75 -12.21 -0.43
CA SER A 542 -22.16 -11.78 -0.34
C SER A 542 -22.83 -12.18 1.00
N VAL A 543 -22.41 -13.27 1.62
CA VAL A 543 -22.86 -13.68 2.97
C VAL A 543 -22.25 -12.82 4.09
N ALA A 544 -21.08 -12.19 3.84
CA ALA A 544 -20.53 -11.16 4.71
C ALA A 544 -21.29 -9.82 4.63
N LEU A 545 -22.18 -9.68 3.63
CA LEU A 545 -23.08 -8.55 3.48
C LEU A 545 -24.37 -8.87 4.23
N THR A 546 -24.44 -8.36 5.44
CA THR A 546 -25.53 -8.36 6.42
C THR A 546 -26.93 -8.57 5.86
N THR A 547 -27.58 -9.66 6.26
CA THR A 547 -29.03 -9.74 6.27
C THR A 547 -29.57 -8.80 7.36
N PRO A 548 -30.60 -7.96 7.07
CA PRO A 548 -31.29 -7.20 8.11
C PRO A 548 -31.85 -8.18 9.15
N ASP A 549 -31.61 -7.91 10.42
CA ASP A 549 -32.27 -8.63 11.48
C ASP A 549 -33.56 -7.90 11.87
N ASP A 550 -34.54 -8.63 12.43
CA ASP A 550 -35.84 -8.11 12.86
C ASP A 550 -35.75 -7.24 14.13
N LYS A 551 -34.67 -6.48 14.33
CA LYS A 551 -34.43 -5.66 15.51
C LYS A 551 -34.38 -4.18 15.17
N LEU A 552 -34.71 -3.36 16.15
CA LEU A 552 -34.50 -1.93 16.12
C LEU A 552 -33.00 -1.63 16.37
N HIS A 553 -32.33 -1.06 15.40
CA HIS A 553 -30.96 -0.59 15.54
C HIS A 553 -30.92 0.93 15.72
N VAL A 554 -30.33 1.37 16.82
CA VAL A 554 -30.04 2.79 17.06
C VAL A 554 -28.53 2.97 17.04
N SER A 555 -28.03 3.70 16.06
CA SER A 555 -26.61 3.97 15.87
C SER A 555 -26.33 5.45 16.07
N PHE A 556 -25.46 5.78 17.02
CA PHE A 556 -24.91 7.12 17.17
C PHE A 556 -23.74 7.24 16.18
N LEU A 557 -23.82 8.24 15.28
CA LEU A 557 -22.86 8.44 14.22
C LEU A 557 -21.81 9.47 14.65
N ASP A 558 -20.53 9.17 14.47
CA ASP A 558 -19.46 10.11 14.77
C ASP A 558 -19.31 11.13 13.64
N VAL A 559 -20.00 12.25 13.77
CA VAL A 559 -19.94 13.39 12.84
C VAL A 559 -18.94 14.48 13.28
N GLY A 560 -18.18 14.22 14.35
CA GLY A 560 -17.18 15.12 14.93
C GLY A 560 -17.79 16.11 15.91
N GLN A 561 -18.18 17.29 15.48
CA GLN A 561 -18.92 18.25 16.31
C GLN A 561 -20.39 18.21 15.97
N GLY A 562 -21.25 17.91 16.96
CA GLY A 562 -22.69 17.76 16.80
C GLY A 562 -23.15 16.31 16.96
N ASP A 563 -24.45 16.11 16.97
CA ASP A 563 -25.08 14.83 17.14
C ASP A 563 -25.65 14.34 15.79
N ALA A 564 -25.57 13.03 15.55
CA ALA A 564 -26.27 12.37 14.45
C ALA A 564 -26.66 10.96 14.87
N ILE A 565 -27.92 10.62 14.75
CA ILE A 565 -28.45 9.33 15.19
C ILE A 565 -29.20 8.69 14.02
N LEU A 566 -28.79 7.49 13.64
CA LEU A 566 -29.50 6.66 12.67
C LEU A 566 -30.31 5.61 13.40
N ILE A 567 -31.62 5.58 13.12
CA ILE A 567 -32.55 4.58 13.64
C ILE A 567 -33.02 3.73 12.46
N GLN A 568 -32.72 2.45 12.52
CA GLN A 568 -33.16 1.45 11.53
C GLN A 568 -34.25 0.59 12.16
N THR A 569 -35.43 0.63 11.57
CA THR A 569 -36.58 -0.11 12.12
C THR A 569 -36.59 -1.55 11.60
N PRO A 570 -37.27 -2.49 12.34
CA PRO A 570 -37.43 -3.86 11.86
C PRO A 570 -38.13 -3.98 10.50
N ASN A 571 -38.91 -2.97 10.13
CA ASN A 571 -39.61 -2.89 8.84
C ASN A 571 -38.72 -2.34 7.70
N GLY A 572 -37.43 -2.10 7.94
CA GLY A 572 -36.48 -1.61 6.95
C GLY A 572 -36.57 -0.10 6.67
N GLN A 573 -37.14 0.69 7.58
CA GLN A 573 -37.18 2.15 7.45
C GLN A 573 -35.97 2.77 8.16
N ASP A 574 -35.33 3.71 7.50
CA ASP A 574 -34.15 4.43 7.98
C ASP A 574 -34.52 5.87 8.36
N ILE A 575 -34.36 6.21 9.64
CA ILE A 575 -34.67 7.52 10.19
C ILE A 575 -33.37 8.17 10.67
N LEU A 576 -33.04 9.35 10.15
CA LEU A 576 -31.89 10.12 10.58
C LEU A 576 -32.32 11.31 11.44
N ILE A 577 -31.78 11.38 12.66
CA ILE A 577 -31.97 12.52 13.56
C ILE A 577 -30.69 13.33 13.59
N ASP A 578 -30.76 14.56 13.08
CA ASP A 578 -29.67 15.50 12.84
C ASP A 578 -28.59 14.92 11.90
N GLY A 579 -27.78 15.78 11.29
CA GLY A 579 -26.77 15.37 10.31
C GLY A 579 -25.36 15.86 10.64
N GLY A 580 -25.19 16.54 11.76
CA GLY A 580 -23.93 17.18 12.11
C GLY A 580 -23.53 18.29 11.13
N PRO A 581 -22.40 18.96 11.35
CA PRO A 581 -21.96 20.11 10.56
C PRO A 581 -21.22 19.73 9.26
N ASP A 582 -20.79 18.48 9.12
CA ASP A 582 -19.94 18.03 8.01
C ASP A 582 -20.68 17.02 7.10
N PRO A 583 -21.07 17.44 5.87
CA PRO A 583 -21.78 16.56 4.95
C PRO A 583 -20.97 15.33 4.49
N GLN A 584 -19.63 15.40 4.55
CA GLN A 584 -18.80 14.28 4.13
C GLN A 584 -18.73 13.21 5.22
N LYS A 585 -18.62 13.63 6.50
CA LYS A 585 -18.60 12.73 7.64
C LYS A 585 -19.91 11.98 7.79
N ILE A 586 -21.05 12.69 7.73
CA ILE A 586 -22.36 12.02 7.83
C ILE A 586 -22.56 11.01 6.70
N ASN A 587 -22.19 11.34 5.45
CA ASN A 587 -22.30 10.40 4.34
C ASN A 587 -21.39 9.19 4.52
N LEU A 588 -20.19 9.36 5.08
CA LEU A 588 -19.27 8.28 5.38
C LEU A 588 -19.84 7.35 6.45
N GLU A 589 -20.38 7.91 7.54
CA GLU A 589 -20.97 7.13 8.63
C GLU A 589 -22.25 6.40 8.21
N LEU A 590 -23.11 7.06 7.45
CA LEU A 590 -24.32 6.43 6.88
C LEU A 590 -23.96 5.27 5.95
N SER A 591 -22.92 5.42 5.13
CA SER A 591 -22.47 4.36 4.21
C SER A 591 -21.91 3.12 4.91
N LYS A 592 -21.48 3.25 6.17
CA LYS A 592 -21.05 2.11 7.00
C LYS A 592 -22.24 1.30 7.57
N LYS A 593 -23.41 1.93 7.67
CA LYS A 593 -24.59 1.36 8.35
C LYS A 593 -25.68 0.93 7.36
N LEU A 594 -25.84 1.65 6.26
CA LEU A 594 -26.83 1.36 5.23
C LEU A 594 -26.30 0.32 4.23
N PRO A 595 -27.14 -0.62 3.77
CA PRO A 595 -26.76 -1.55 2.72
C PRO A 595 -26.47 -0.81 1.41
N PHE A 596 -25.57 -1.36 0.59
CA PHE A 596 -25.09 -0.68 -0.64
C PHE A 596 -26.19 -0.46 -1.69
N TRP A 597 -27.25 -1.27 -1.64
CA TRP A 597 -28.39 -1.19 -2.57
C TRP A 597 -29.48 -0.23 -2.11
N ASP A 598 -29.50 0.17 -0.82
CA ASP A 598 -30.43 1.16 -0.28
C ASP A 598 -29.63 2.34 0.31
N ARG A 599 -29.78 3.49 -0.36
CA ARG A 599 -29.14 4.75 0.05
C ARG A 599 -30.18 5.84 0.33
N THR A 600 -31.43 5.42 0.55
CA THR A 600 -32.52 6.31 0.86
C THR A 600 -32.69 6.41 2.37
N ILE A 601 -33.01 7.61 2.83
CA ILE A 601 -33.40 7.84 4.22
C ILE A 601 -34.86 8.25 4.18
N ASP A 602 -35.71 7.47 4.85
CA ASP A 602 -37.15 7.63 4.82
C ASP A 602 -37.59 8.90 5.54
N LEU A 603 -36.91 9.24 6.64
CA LEU A 603 -37.24 10.42 7.43
C LEU A 603 -35.98 11.09 7.97
N VAL A 604 -35.89 12.42 7.78
CA VAL A 604 -34.83 13.24 8.40
C VAL A 604 -35.46 14.20 9.39
N VAL A 605 -35.08 14.07 10.64
CA VAL A 605 -35.52 14.97 11.73
C VAL A 605 -34.37 15.92 12.06
N CYS A 606 -34.53 17.21 11.81
CA CYS A 606 -33.56 18.24 12.16
C CYS A 606 -33.93 18.87 13.50
N LEU A 607 -33.01 18.79 14.47
CA LEU A 607 -33.16 19.47 15.75
C LEU A 607 -32.57 20.89 15.62
N TYR A 608 -33.46 21.89 15.61
CA TYR A 608 -33.04 23.30 15.60
C TYR A 608 -32.49 23.68 16.96
N SER A 609 -31.16 23.94 17.04
CA SER A 609 -30.65 24.77 18.13
C SER A 609 -30.70 26.23 17.70
N THR A 610 -31.04 27.13 18.59
CA THR A 610 -31.21 28.58 18.36
C THR A 610 -29.90 29.34 18.03
N SER A 611 -28.81 28.63 17.72
CA SER A 611 -27.56 29.21 17.21
C SER A 611 -27.48 28.91 15.70
N SER A 612 -27.60 29.97 14.92
CA SER A 612 -27.60 30.09 13.47
C SER A 612 -26.59 29.25 12.68
N ARG A 613 -26.88 27.98 12.42
CA ARG A 613 -26.23 27.21 11.35
C ARG A 613 -27.26 26.30 10.66
N PRO A 614 -27.35 26.33 9.31
CA PRO A 614 -28.31 25.48 8.59
C PRO A 614 -27.95 24.00 8.67
N CYS A 615 -28.94 23.13 8.87
CA CYS A 615 -28.82 21.70 8.64
C CYS A 615 -28.36 21.44 7.20
N HIS A 616 -27.21 20.81 7.02
CA HIS A 616 -26.80 20.32 5.70
C HIS A 616 -27.58 19.02 5.40
N ARG A 617 -28.45 19.09 4.38
CA ARG A 617 -29.06 17.88 3.80
C ARG A 617 -27.97 17.04 3.12
N PRO A 618 -27.93 15.71 3.32
CA PRO A 618 -27.09 14.83 2.51
C PRO A 618 -27.45 15.02 1.04
N GLY A 619 -26.43 15.03 0.16
CA GLY A 619 -26.55 15.34 -1.25
C GLY A 619 -27.61 14.49 -1.96
N ARG A 620 -28.47 15.15 -2.73
CA ARG A 620 -29.57 14.55 -3.48
C ARG A 620 -29.07 13.57 -4.54
N GLY A 621 -29.56 12.32 -4.46
CA GLY A 621 -29.80 11.51 -5.64
C GLY A 621 -31.15 11.94 -6.26
N PRO A 622 -31.40 11.70 -7.58
CA PRO A 622 -32.54 12.26 -8.27
C PRO A 622 -33.85 11.51 -7.96
N SER A 623 -34.65 12.05 -7.07
CA SER A 623 -36.13 11.99 -7.15
C SER A 623 -36.71 12.89 -6.05
N GLU A 624 -37.36 13.95 -6.53
CA GLU A 624 -38.22 14.80 -5.73
C GLU A 624 -39.38 14.00 -5.14
N VAL A 625 -39.55 14.13 -3.82
CA VAL A 625 -40.90 14.02 -3.25
C VAL A 625 -41.08 15.25 -2.34
N GLN A 626 -41.81 16.20 -2.83
CA GLN A 626 -42.46 17.23 -2.03
C GLN A 626 -43.48 16.53 -1.11
N SER A 627 -43.35 16.69 0.18
CA SER A 627 -44.49 16.63 1.08
C SER A 627 -44.54 17.94 1.87
N GLU A 628 -45.41 18.82 1.40
CA GLU A 628 -46.00 19.83 2.24
C GLU A 628 -46.76 19.13 3.38
N ALA A 629 -46.40 19.40 4.60
CA ALA A 629 -47.29 19.27 5.73
C ALA A 629 -47.10 20.50 6.59
N GLY A 630 -48.04 21.43 6.48
CA GLY A 630 -48.22 22.54 7.41
C GLY A 630 -48.76 22.03 8.75
N ALA A 631 -48.36 22.69 9.76
CA ALA A 631 -48.94 23.17 10.99
C ALA A 631 -47.89 23.12 12.10
#